data_acd3f6134495dca9ed1e9c4831aeb6a3
#
_entry.id   acd3f6134495dca9ed1e9c4831aeb6a3
#
_cell.length_a   1.000
_cell.length_b   1.000
_cell.length_c   1.000
_cell.angle_alpha   90.00
_cell.angle_beta   90.00
_cell.angle_gamma   90.00
#
_symmetry.space_group_name_H-M   'P 1'
#
loop_
_entity.id
_entity.type
_entity.pdbx_description
1 polymer ?
#
loop_
_entity_poly.entity_id
_entity_poly.type
_entity_poly.pdbx_seq_one_letter_code
_entity_poly.pdbx_strand_id
1 'polypeptide(L)'
;MASKVTVDPGKLTRFSAKVLQKAGVPEEDAERTARMLVATDLRGIDSHGVAHLGPLYIKRIKEGFINPKPQITMVSHAGATAVMDGDCGLGFVVGYHAMTEALKRAGQTGAGFVSVRNSTHCGAASTYSMMALPENMIGIALTTGGRAMVVPGSVGRGAGINVISVAVPTQGDVPFVLDMATTVVAGSKFEVALRSGQAAVPVGWAVDKTGKPLTDPKRFAAEGALPPLGGLLPETGAYKGFGLSVMVDILCSILAGSVSISELLTQPNTALRANHFFGA
;
A
#
# COMPACT_ATOMS: atom_id res chain seq x y z
N MET A 1 -9.26 -10.88 27.19
CA MET A 1 -8.22 -10.60 26.16
C MET A 1 -7.86 -11.92 25.52
N ALA A 2 -7.87 -12.01 24.19
CA ALA A 2 -7.36 -13.21 23.52
C ALA A 2 -5.88 -13.39 23.86
N SER A 3 -5.46 -14.64 24.17
CA SER A 3 -4.05 -14.94 24.46
C SER A 3 -3.21 -14.65 23.21
N LYS A 4 -2.16 -13.85 23.38
CA LYS A 4 -1.17 -13.64 22.30
C LYS A 4 -0.39 -14.95 22.12
N VAL A 5 -0.32 -15.43 20.89
CA VAL A 5 0.47 -16.60 20.51
C VAL A 5 1.69 -16.12 19.74
N THR A 6 2.88 -16.50 20.19
CA THR A 6 4.13 -16.23 19.49
C THR A 6 4.38 -17.34 18.47
N VAL A 7 4.70 -16.96 17.24
CA VAL A 7 4.96 -17.88 16.13
C VAL A 7 6.39 -17.66 15.62
N ASP A 8 7.11 -18.75 15.34
CA ASP A 8 8.43 -18.69 14.71
C ASP A 8 8.33 -18.07 13.31
N PRO A 9 9.10 -17.00 13.01
CA PRO A 9 9.00 -16.29 11.74
C PRO A 9 9.31 -17.17 10.51
N GLY A 10 10.28 -18.09 10.63
CA GLY A 10 10.65 -19.00 9.56
C GLY A 10 9.54 -20.02 9.25
N LYS A 11 8.87 -20.54 10.30
CA LYS A 11 7.71 -21.43 10.10
C LYS A 11 6.55 -20.68 9.47
N LEU A 12 6.29 -19.44 9.90
CA LEU A 12 5.21 -18.60 9.36
C LEU A 12 5.48 -18.26 7.88
N THR A 13 6.73 -17.93 7.53
CA THR A 13 7.13 -17.68 6.14
C THR A 13 6.88 -18.90 5.26
N ARG A 14 7.37 -20.10 5.68
CA ARG A 14 7.15 -21.35 4.93
C ARG A 14 5.66 -21.69 4.77
N PHE A 15 4.87 -21.50 5.83
CA PHE A 15 3.43 -21.72 5.78
C PHE A 15 2.77 -20.76 4.77
N SER A 16 3.07 -19.47 4.86
CA SER A 16 2.51 -18.44 3.97
C SER A 16 2.87 -18.69 2.51
N ALA A 17 4.12 -19.07 2.22
CA ALA A 17 4.56 -19.44 0.87
C ALA A 17 3.78 -20.64 0.31
N LYS A 18 3.60 -21.71 1.12
CA LYS A 18 2.81 -22.88 0.70
C LYS A 18 1.34 -22.54 0.42
N VAL A 19 0.75 -21.62 1.19
CA VAL A 19 -0.62 -21.16 0.96
C VAL A 19 -0.72 -20.41 -0.36
N LEU A 20 0.23 -19.54 -0.69
CA LEU A 20 0.31 -18.81 -1.96
C LEU A 20 0.53 -19.75 -3.14
N GLN A 21 1.45 -20.73 -3.02
CA GLN A 21 1.68 -21.76 -4.05
C GLN A 21 0.40 -22.55 -4.36
N LYS A 22 -0.35 -22.95 -3.32
CA LYS A 22 -1.65 -23.63 -3.50
C LYS A 22 -2.71 -22.77 -4.17
N ALA A 23 -2.56 -21.45 -4.11
CA ALA A 23 -3.42 -20.51 -4.83
C ALA A 23 -2.92 -20.22 -6.26
N GLY A 24 -1.87 -20.88 -6.72
CA GLY A 24 -1.36 -20.79 -8.08
C GLY A 24 -0.20 -19.82 -8.28
N VAL A 25 0.31 -19.18 -7.22
CA VAL A 25 1.48 -18.29 -7.29
C VAL A 25 2.75 -19.13 -7.51
N PRO A 26 3.64 -18.76 -8.46
CA PRO A 26 4.92 -19.43 -8.66
C PRO A 26 5.76 -19.47 -7.37
N GLU A 27 6.58 -20.49 -7.21
CA GLU A 27 7.32 -20.77 -5.97
C GLU A 27 8.16 -19.57 -5.52
N GLU A 28 8.98 -19.01 -6.40
CA GLU A 28 9.85 -17.88 -6.10
C GLU A 28 9.05 -16.65 -5.64
N ASP A 29 7.96 -16.34 -6.33
CA ASP A 29 7.06 -15.20 -6.01
C ASP A 29 6.29 -15.43 -4.71
N ALA A 30 5.88 -16.67 -4.45
CA ALA A 30 5.21 -17.05 -3.21
C ALA A 30 6.15 -16.90 -2.01
N GLU A 31 7.40 -17.36 -2.13
CA GLU A 31 8.41 -17.20 -1.09
C GLU A 31 8.77 -15.73 -0.84
N ARG A 32 8.97 -14.96 -1.91
CA ARG A 32 9.24 -13.52 -1.83
C ARG A 32 8.09 -12.80 -1.11
N THR A 33 6.86 -13.03 -1.54
CA THR A 33 5.66 -12.44 -0.93
C THR A 33 5.55 -12.82 0.55
N ALA A 34 5.77 -14.09 0.89
CA ALA A 34 5.72 -14.55 2.27
C ALA A 34 6.79 -13.90 3.16
N ARG A 35 8.03 -13.76 2.66
CA ARG A 35 9.10 -13.02 3.37
C ARG A 35 8.73 -11.57 3.63
N MET A 36 8.18 -10.89 2.62
CA MET A 36 7.75 -9.49 2.75
C MET A 36 6.62 -9.31 3.77
N LEU A 37 5.64 -10.21 3.78
CA LEU A 37 4.54 -10.18 4.77
C LEU A 37 5.06 -10.39 6.20
N VAL A 38 5.91 -11.39 6.42
CA VAL A 38 6.46 -11.68 7.75
C VAL A 38 7.43 -10.57 8.20
N ALA A 39 8.25 -10.03 7.31
CA ALA A 39 9.11 -8.89 7.62
C ALA A 39 8.30 -7.65 8.03
N THR A 40 7.12 -7.45 7.45
CA THR A 40 6.20 -6.37 7.84
C THR A 40 5.69 -6.57 9.27
N ASP A 41 5.30 -7.79 9.64
CA ASP A 41 4.89 -8.12 11.01
C ASP A 41 6.05 -7.95 12.01
N LEU A 42 7.26 -8.39 11.66
CA LEU A 42 8.46 -8.24 12.50
C LEU A 42 8.83 -6.78 12.77
N ARG A 43 8.45 -5.87 11.88
CA ARG A 43 8.58 -4.42 12.09
C ARG A 43 7.44 -3.81 12.89
N GLY A 44 6.50 -4.60 13.40
CA GLY A 44 5.34 -4.13 14.17
C GLY A 44 4.24 -3.48 13.32
N ILE A 45 4.22 -3.73 12.01
CA ILE A 45 3.20 -3.22 11.08
C ILE A 45 2.13 -4.32 10.87
N ASP A 46 1.51 -4.76 11.94
CA ASP A 46 0.51 -5.83 11.98
C ASP A 46 -0.78 -5.55 11.19
N SER A 47 -0.94 -4.31 10.74
CA SER A 47 -2.02 -3.88 9.85
C SER A 47 -1.82 -4.29 8.37
N HIS A 48 -0.59 -4.70 7.96
CA HIS A 48 -0.24 -5.01 6.57
C HIS A 48 0.58 -6.30 6.42
N GLY A 49 0.66 -7.12 7.48
CA GLY A 49 1.39 -8.37 7.51
C GLY A 49 0.57 -9.59 7.11
N VAL A 50 0.93 -10.75 7.66
CA VAL A 50 0.34 -12.07 7.34
C VAL A 50 -1.16 -12.14 7.64
N ALA A 51 -1.70 -11.28 8.50
CA ALA A 51 -3.14 -11.20 8.75
C ALA A 51 -3.96 -10.94 7.46
N HIS A 52 -3.37 -10.33 6.44
CA HIS A 52 -4.01 -10.09 5.14
C HIS A 52 -3.91 -11.29 4.16
N LEU A 53 -3.10 -12.31 4.44
CA LEU A 53 -2.86 -13.42 3.52
C LEU A 53 -4.16 -14.08 3.08
N GLY A 54 -4.98 -14.55 4.01
CA GLY A 54 -6.25 -15.23 3.72
C GLY A 54 -7.34 -14.28 3.22
N PRO A 55 -7.77 -13.29 4.05
CA PRO A 55 -8.96 -12.48 3.77
C PRO A 55 -8.79 -11.52 2.60
N LEU A 56 -7.55 -11.15 2.24
CA LEU A 56 -7.29 -10.22 1.15
C LEU A 56 -6.70 -10.92 -0.07
N TYR A 57 -5.48 -11.47 0.03
CA TYR A 57 -4.75 -11.94 -1.14
C TYR A 57 -5.31 -13.25 -1.69
N ILE A 58 -5.46 -14.29 -0.86
CA ILE A 58 -5.99 -15.60 -1.32
C ILE A 58 -7.43 -15.47 -1.79
N LYS A 59 -8.24 -14.69 -1.08
CA LYS A 59 -9.63 -14.41 -1.50
C LYS A 59 -9.66 -13.79 -2.89
N ARG A 60 -8.88 -12.73 -3.14
CA ARG A 60 -8.86 -12.02 -4.43
C ARG A 60 -8.27 -12.84 -5.58
N ILE A 61 -7.31 -13.73 -5.30
CA ILE A 61 -6.82 -14.71 -6.29
C ILE A 61 -7.96 -15.66 -6.69
N LYS A 62 -8.67 -16.23 -5.73
CA LYS A 62 -9.79 -17.14 -5.98
C LYS A 62 -10.96 -16.48 -6.72
N GLU A 63 -11.19 -15.21 -6.48
CA GLU A 63 -12.22 -14.40 -7.14
C GLU A 63 -11.78 -13.89 -8.53
N GLY A 64 -10.53 -14.15 -8.95
CA GLY A 64 -10.00 -13.73 -10.25
C GLY A 64 -9.63 -12.25 -10.34
N PHE A 65 -9.60 -11.51 -9.22
CA PHE A 65 -9.15 -10.10 -9.19
C PHE A 65 -7.63 -9.95 -9.17
N ILE A 66 -6.90 -10.95 -8.68
CA ILE A 66 -5.45 -11.00 -8.70
C ILE A 66 -5.01 -12.14 -9.63
N ASN A 67 -4.20 -11.79 -10.63
CA ASN A 67 -3.52 -12.78 -11.46
C ASN A 67 -2.35 -13.39 -10.67
N PRO A 68 -2.37 -14.70 -10.35
CA PRO A 68 -1.29 -15.34 -9.62
C PRO A 68 -0.01 -15.53 -10.44
N LYS A 69 -0.08 -15.41 -11.78
CA LYS A 69 1.05 -15.57 -12.72
C LYS A 69 1.08 -14.41 -13.71
N PRO A 70 1.35 -13.19 -13.26
CA PRO A 70 1.27 -12.02 -14.12
C PRO A 70 2.38 -12.01 -15.17
N GLN A 71 2.07 -11.51 -16.35
CA GLN A 71 3.02 -11.14 -17.39
C GLN A 71 3.34 -9.65 -17.25
N ILE A 72 4.27 -9.31 -16.36
CA ILE A 72 4.68 -7.93 -16.13
C ILE A 72 5.45 -7.44 -17.35
N THR A 73 4.99 -6.34 -17.96
CA THR A 73 5.58 -5.81 -19.20
C THR A 73 6.04 -4.37 -19.03
N MET A 74 7.14 -4.05 -19.73
CA MET A 74 7.60 -2.67 -19.91
C MET A 74 6.76 -2.01 -21.00
N VAL A 75 5.98 -1.00 -20.64
CA VAL A 75 5.11 -0.27 -21.59
C VAL A 75 5.90 0.79 -22.35
N SER A 76 6.72 1.54 -21.63
CA SER A 76 7.59 2.56 -22.20
C SER A 76 8.76 2.85 -21.27
N HIS A 77 9.85 3.38 -21.83
CA HIS A 77 11.00 3.82 -21.02
C HIS A 77 11.81 4.91 -21.74
N ALA A 78 12.44 5.78 -20.97
CA ALA A 78 13.37 6.79 -21.47
C ALA A 78 14.39 7.14 -20.39
N GLY A 79 15.67 6.77 -20.60
CA GLY A 79 16.73 7.04 -19.63
C GLY A 79 16.38 6.58 -18.21
N ALA A 80 16.25 7.53 -17.30
CA ALA A 80 15.96 7.29 -15.89
C ALA A 80 14.51 6.82 -15.60
N THR A 81 13.59 6.92 -16.54
CA THR A 81 12.16 6.67 -16.29
C THR A 81 11.62 5.47 -17.05
N ALA A 82 10.60 4.81 -16.47
CA ALA A 82 9.87 3.74 -17.13
C ALA A 82 8.40 3.67 -16.67
N VAL A 83 7.58 3.05 -17.51
CA VAL A 83 6.21 2.66 -17.18
C VAL A 83 6.06 1.17 -17.37
N MET A 84 5.51 0.49 -16.38
CA MET A 84 5.25 -0.95 -16.39
C MET A 84 3.76 -1.24 -16.24
N ASP A 85 3.31 -2.34 -16.85
CA ASP A 85 1.98 -2.91 -16.65
C ASP A 85 2.12 -4.17 -15.81
N GLY A 86 1.40 -4.21 -14.69
CA GLY A 86 1.47 -5.28 -13.70
C GLY A 86 0.53 -6.46 -13.97
N ASP A 87 -0.28 -6.43 -15.03
CA ASP A 87 -1.19 -7.52 -15.42
C ASP A 87 -2.08 -8.02 -14.26
N CYS A 88 -2.56 -7.10 -13.43
CA CYS A 88 -3.34 -7.39 -12.22
C CYS A 88 -2.65 -8.37 -11.25
N GLY A 89 -1.33 -8.48 -11.29
CA GLY A 89 -0.54 -9.36 -10.44
C GLY A 89 -0.57 -8.99 -8.96
N LEU A 90 -0.10 -9.92 -8.13
CA LEU A 90 0.16 -9.64 -6.72
C LEU A 90 1.06 -8.41 -6.59
N GLY A 91 0.61 -7.39 -5.86
CA GLY A 91 1.36 -6.14 -5.70
C GLY A 91 2.77 -6.35 -5.15
N PHE A 92 3.01 -7.41 -4.38
CA PHE A 92 4.35 -7.79 -3.91
C PHE A 92 5.29 -8.17 -5.05
N VAL A 93 4.80 -8.95 -6.00
CA VAL A 93 5.57 -9.39 -7.17
C VAL A 93 5.81 -8.20 -8.09
N VAL A 94 4.76 -7.50 -8.46
CA VAL A 94 4.82 -6.33 -9.35
C VAL A 94 5.71 -5.23 -8.78
N GLY A 95 5.53 -4.89 -7.49
CA GLY A 95 6.32 -3.85 -6.81
C GLY A 95 7.80 -4.21 -6.70
N TYR A 96 8.12 -5.49 -6.44
CA TYR A 96 9.51 -5.96 -6.42
C TYR A 96 10.19 -5.76 -7.78
N HIS A 97 9.54 -6.18 -8.87
CA HIS A 97 10.10 -6.01 -10.21
C HIS A 97 10.27 -4.54 -10.58
N ALA A 98 9.29 -3.70 -10.26
CA ALA A 98 9.35 -2.28 -10.55
C ALA A 98 10.44 -1.56 -9.74
N MET A 99 10.58 -1.85 -8.45
CA MET A 99 11.66 -1.27 -7.64
C MET A 99 13.04 -1.76 -8.09
N THR A 100 13.18 -3.03 -8.47
CA THR A 100 14.43 -3.56 -9.05
C THR A 100 14.80 -2.83 -10.33
N GLU A 101 13.83 -2.55 -11.20
CA GLU A 101 14.07 -1.76 -12.42
C GLU A 101 14.44 -0.29 -12.10
N ALA A 102 13.81 0.32 -11.08
CA ALA A 102 14.18 1.66 -10.62
C ALA A 102 15.64 1.71 -10.12
N LEU A 103 16.05 0.74 -9.29
CA LEU A 103 17.42 0.61 -8.80
C LEU A 103 18.44 0.42 -9.94
N LYS A 104 18.12 -0.44 -10.90
CA LYS A 104 18.96 -0.67 -12.09
C LYS A 104 19.18 0.64 -12.85
N ARG A 105 18.13 1.43 -13.07
CA ARG A 105 18.22 2.73 -13.75
C ARG A 105 19.02 3.72 -12.92
N ALA A 106 18.77 3.78 -11.62
CA ALA A 106 19.52 4.66 -10.71
C ALA A 106 21.03 4.39 -10.78
N GLY A 107 21.43 3.12 -10.82
CA GLY A 107 22.85 2.75 -10.98
C GLY A 107 23.46 3.18 -12.33
N GLN A 108 22.64 3.37 -13.37
CA GLN A 108 23.10 3.76 -14.71
C GLN A 108 23.10 5.28 -14.92
N THR A 109 22.14 5.99 -14.34
CA THR A 109 21.84 7.40 -14.67
C THR A 109 21.89 8.35 -13.46
N GLY A 110 22.15 7.83 -12.26
CA GLY A 110 22.14 8.59 -11.01
C GLY A 110 20.77 8.74 -10.36
N ALA A 111 19.69 8.38 -11.06
CA ALA A 111 18.33 8.28 -10.52
C ALA A 111 17.51 7.30 -11.38
N GLY A 112 16.49 6.67 -10.80
CA GLY A 112 15.60 5.77 -11.53
C GLY A 112 14.17 5.87 -11.02
N PHE A 113 13.19 5.99 -11.93
CA PHE A 113 11.78 6.09 -11.58
C PHE A 113 10.93 5.17 -12.44
N VAL A 114 10.03 4.42 -11.80
CA VAL A 114 9.13 3.48 -12.47
C VAL A 114 7.71 3.70 -11.99
N SER A 115 6.81 4.13 -12.88
CA SER A 115 5.38 4.15 -12.64
C SER A 115 4.77 2.82 -13.05
N VAL A 116 3.82 2.31 -12.29
CA VAL A 116 3.20 0.99 -12.51
C VAL A 116 1.69 1.12 -12.52
N ARG A 117 1.06 0.63 -13.55
CA ARG A 117 -0.40 0.48 -13.64
C ARG A 117 -0.83 -0.98 -13.54
N ASN A 118 -2.12 -1.21 -13.36
CA ASN A 118 -2.72 -2.55 -13.31
C ASN A 118 -2.04 -3.50 -12.32
N SER A 119 -1.71 -3.01 -11.13
CA SER A 119 -1.26 -3.82 -10.03
C SER A 119 -2.37 -4.01 -8.98
N THR A 120 -2.03 -4.56 -7.84
CA THR A 120 -2.94 -4.77 -6.71
C THR A 120 -2.27 -4.35 -5.41
N HIS A 121 -2.96 -4.51 -4.26
CA HIS A 121 -2.41 -4.16 -2.96
C HIS A 121 -1.04 -4.81 -2.70
N CYS A 122 -0.06 -4.00 -2.28
CA CYS A 122 1.36 -4.38 -2.19
C CYS A 122 1.91 -4.47 -0.76
N GLY A 123 1.04 -4.49 0.26
CA GLY A 123 1.48 -4.51 1.67
C GLY A 123 2.01 -3.15 2.13
N ALA A 124 3.05 -3.14 2.95
CA ALA A 124 3.71 -1.93 3.44
C ALA A 124 4.65 -1.34 2.37
N ALA A 125 4.53 -0.05 2.08
CA ALA A 125 5.33 0.61 1.05
C ALA A 125 6.83 0.64 1.39
N SER A 126 7.16 0.68 2.69
CA SER A 126 8.55 0.62 3.15
C SER A 126 9.29 -0.65 2.76
N THR A 127 8.58 -1.74 2.47
CA THR A 127 9.19 -2.96 1.97
C THR A 127 9.97 -2.73 0.67
N TYR A 128 9.49 -1.81 -0.15
CA TYR A 128 10.12 -1.47 -1.44
C TYR A 128 11.14 -0.35 -1.30
N SER A 129 10.83 0.73 -0.60
CA SER A 129 11.78 1.84 -0.41
C SER A 129 13.07 1.35 0.26
N MET A 130 12.98 0.39 1.18
CA MET A 130 14.14 -0.20 1.85
C MET A 130 15.01 -1.08 0.92
N MET A 131 14.53 -1.49 -0.25
CA MET A 131 15.34 -2.23 -1.22
C MET A 131 16.52 -1.41 -1.77
N ALA A 132 16.46 -0.08 -1.66
CA ALA A 132 17.53 0.82 -2.07
C ALA A 132 18.70 0.91 -1.06
N LEU A 133 18.45 0.59 0.20
CA LEU A 133 19.43 0.75 1.27
C LEU A 133 20.72 -0.05 1.08
N PRO A 134 20.70 -1.35 0.65
CA PRO A 134 21.91 -2.12 0.40
C PRO A 134 22.79 -1.55 -0.70
N GLU A 135 22.19 -0.80 -1.65
CA GLU A 135 22.89 -0.12 -2.75
C GLU A 135 23.36 1.30 -2.37
N ASN A 136 23.25 1.67 -1.08
CA ASN A 136 23.53 3.02 -0.58
C ASN A 136 22.76 4.13 -1.32
N MET A 137 21.50 3.84 -1.70
CA MET A 137 20.60 4.76 -2.40
C MET A 137 19.42 5.16 -1.53
N ILE A 138 18.82 6.32 -1.80
CA ILE A 138 17.53 6.72 -1.25
C ILE A 138 16.45 5.97 -2.02
N GLY A 139 15.57 5.26 -1.32
CA GLY A 139 14.44 4.57 -1.95
C GLY A 139 13.13 5.31 -1.70
N ILE A 140 12.30 5.39 -2.74
CA ILE A 140 10.96 5.99 -2.71
C ILE A 140 9.96 4.94 -3.17
N ALA A 141 8.86 4.81 -2.45
CA ALA A 141 7.74 3.96 -2.86
C ALA A 141 6.42 4.68 -2.57
N LEU A 142 5.63 4.88 -3.60
CA LEU A 142 4.29 5.45 -3.51
C LEU A 142 3.28 4.42 -4.00
N THR A 143 2.08 4.42 -3.41
CA THR A 143 1.00 3.55 -3.87
C THR A 143 -0.34 4.21 -3.70
N THR A 144 -1.23 4.04 -4.69
CA THR A 144 -2.61 4.43 -4.53
C THR A 144 -3.32 3.46 -3.60
N GLY A 145 -4.14 3.99 -2.70
CA GLY A 145 -4.95 3.22 -1.78
C GLY A 145 -6.44 3.32 -2.10
N GLY A 146 -7.24 2.46 -1.47
CA GLY A 146 -8.68 2.48 -1.63
C GLY A 146 -9.30 3.83 -1.26
N ARG A 147 -10.43 4.14 -1.89
CA ARG A 147 -11.19 5.38 -1.64
C ARG A 147 -11.77 5.37 -0.22
N ALA A 148 -11.12 6.06 0.69
CA ALA A 148 -11.58 6.19 2.07
C ALA A 148 -11.32 7.58 2.69
N MET A 149 -10.57 8.47 2.01
CA MET A 149 -10.30 9.82 2.50
C MET A 149 -11.47 10.77 2.23
N VAL A 150 -11.75 11.63 3.20
CA VAL A 150 -12.65 12.79 3.02
C VAL A 150 -11.92 13.87 2.23
N VAL A 151 -12.56 14.41 1.20
CA VAL A 151 -12.07 15.62 0.50
C VAL A 151 -12.38 16.84 1.39
N PRO A 152 -11.41 17.74 1.65
CA PRO A 152 -11.67 18.94 2.44
C PRO A 152 -12.87 19.72 1.92
N GLY A 153 -13.76 20.13 2.82
CA GLY A 153 -15.01 20.82 2.47
C GLY A 153 -16.16 19.89 2.01
N SER A 154 -15.96 18.57 2.04
CA SER A 154 -17.00 17.60 1.69
C SER A 154 -17.29 16.61 2.82
N VAL A 155 -18.19 15.66 2.58
CA VAL A 155 -18.49 14.53 3.47
C VAL A 155 -18.38 13.21 2.72
N GLY A 156 -18.12 12.13 3.45
CA GLY A 156 -17.98 10.79 2.89
C GLY A 156 -16.63 10.55 2.19
N ARG A 157 -16.53 9.41 1.52
CA ARG A 157 -15.29 8.95 0.87
C ARG A 157 -15.16 9.58 -0.53
N GLY A 158 -14.18 10.44 -0.72
CA GLY A 158 -13.97 11.15 -1.99
C GLY A 158 -12.60 10.92 -2.63
N ALA A 159 -11.56 10.55 -1.85
CA ALA A 159 -10.19 10.39 -2.34
C ALA A 159 -9.54 9.12 -1.80
N GLY A 160 -8.40 8.73 -2.36
CA GLY A 160 -7.60 7.61 -1.90
C GLY A 160 -6.83 7.90 -0.62
N ILE A 161 -6.53 6.85 0.13
CA ILE A 161 -5.66 6.95 1.31
C ILE A 161 -4.18 6.99 0.97
N ASN A 162 -3.84 6.98 -0.24
CA ASN A 162 -2.52 7.03 -0.89
C ASN A 162 -1.32 7.08 0.07
N VAL A 163 -0.32 6.25 -0.19
CA VAL A 163 0.78 6.02 0.77
C VAL A 163 2.09 6.56 0.21
N ILE A 164 2.92 7.10 1.09
CA ILE A 164 4.26 7.59 0.81
C ILE A 164 5.25 6.85 1.70
N SER A 165 6.28 6.25 1.10
CA SER A 165 7.42 5.72 1.84
C SER A 165 8.74 6.24 1.26
N VAL A 166 9.65 6.60 2.16
CA VAL A 166 11.02 7.00 1.83
C VAL A 166 11.96 6.30 2.79
N ALA A 167 12.99 5.65 2.26
CA ALA A 167 14.08 5.07 3.04
C ALA A 167 15.40 5.72 2.66
N VAL A 168 16.19 6.11 3.67
CA VAL A 168 17.47 6.79 3.48
C VAL A 168 18.55 6.05 4.26
N PRO A 169 19.68 5.68 3.65
CA PRO A 169 20.80 5.13 4.37
C PRO A 169 21.38 6.17 5.33
N THR A 170 21.89 5.71 6.46
CA THR A 170 22.56 6.55 7.46
C THR A 170 23.96 6.02 7.75
N GLN A 171 24.79 6.80 8.42
CA GLN A 171 26.11 6.34 8.88
C GLN A 171 26.01 5.30 10.03
N GLY A 172 24.83 5.16 10.67
CA GLY A 172 24.60 4.20 11.74
C GLY A 172 23.89 2.93 11.25
N ASP A 173 23.70 2.00 12.18
CA ASP A 173 23.06 0.69 11.89
C ASP A 173 21.56 0.80 11.57
N VAL A 174 20.92 1.92 11.92
CA VAL A 174 19.48 2.12 11.75
C VAL A 174 19.21 3.14 10.64
N PRO A 175 18.60 2.74 9.52
CA PRO A 175 18.25 3.68 8.44
C PRO A 175 17.08 4.57 8.87
N PHE A 176 16.95 5.74 8.22
CA PHE A 176 15.70 6.50 8.28
C PHE A 176 14.66 5.83 7.36
N VAL A 177 13.48 5.54 7.90
CA VAL A 177 12.37 5.00 7.11
C VAL A 177 11.07 5.72 7.48
N LEU A 178 10.53 6.48 6.55
CA LEU A 178 9.18 7.02 6.59
C LEU A 178 8.25 6.05 5.85
N ASP A 179 7.12 5.68 6.43
CA ASP A 179 6.05 4.93 5.77
C ASP A 179 4.70 5.38 6.34
N MET A 180 3.92 6.10 5.55
CA MET A 180 2.70 6.73 6.04
C MET A 180 1.62 6.82 4.97
N ALA A 181 0.36 6.64 5.38
CA ALA A 181 -0.79 7.08 4.61
C ALA A 181 -0.90 8.61 4.63
N THR A 182 -1.54 9.20 3.63
CA THR A 182 -1.86 10.64 3.59
C THR A 182 -3.12 11.01 4.38
N THR A 183 -3.72 10.03 5.06
CA THR A 183 -4.78 10.18 6.06
C THR A 183 -4.22 10.15 7.48
N VAL A 184 -4.99 10.64 8.46
CA VAL A 184 -4.57 10.62 9.89
C VAL A 184 -4.26 9.23 10.41
N VAL A 185 -4.91 8.18 9.88
CA VAL A 185 -4.62 6.76 10.16
C VAL A 185 -4.88 5.91 8.90
N ALA A 186 -4.26 4.73 8.83
CA ALA A 186 -4.62 3.73 7.83
C ALA A 186 -5.96 3.07 8.17
N GLY A 187 -6.79 2.78 7.16
CA GLY A 187 -8.10 2.13 7.37
C GLY A 187 -8.00 0.77 8.06
N SER A 188 -6.93 0.00 7.84
CA SER A 188 -6.65 -1.27 8.49
C SER A 188 -6.47 -1.19 10.02
N LYS A 189 -6.25 0.01 10.59
CA LYS A 189 -6.25 0.20 12.05
C LYS A 189 -7.60 -0.14 12.69
N PHE A 190 -8.70 0.04 11.96
CA PHE A 190 -10.04 -0.37 12.42
C PHE A 190 -10.17 -1.89 12.47
N GLU A 191 -9.57 -2.62 11.52
CA GLU A 191 -9.52 -4.08 11.56
C GLU A 191 -8.68 -4.59 12.73
N VAL A 192 -7.54 -3.92 13.02
CA VAL A 192 -6.73 -4.22 14.21
C VAL A 192 -7.53 -3.99 15.48
N ALA A 193 -8.26 -2.88 15.59
CA ALA A 193 -9.13 -2.58 16.74
C ALA A 193 -10.20 -3.67 16.95
N LEU A 194 -10.85 -4.11 15.86
CA LEU A 194 -11.84 -5.18 15.91
C LEU A 194 -11.25 -6.51 16.37
N ARG A 195 -10.09 -6.92 15.82
CA ARG A 195 -9.40 -8.15 16.23
C ARG A 195 -8.94 -8.11 17.68
N SER A 196 -8.59 -6.92 18.17
CA SER A 196 -8.17 -6.68 19.56
C SER A 196 -9.35 -6.55 20.53
N GLY A 197 -10.60 -6.61 20.05
CA GLY A 197 -11.80 -6.47 20.89
C GLY A 197 -12.00 -5.04 21.44
N GLN A 198 -11.44 -4.02 20.81
CA GLN A 198 -11.63 -2.63 21.22
C GLN A 198 -13.06 -2.18 20.92
N ALA A 199 -13.73 -1.60 21.93
CA ALA A 199 -15.08 -1.08 21.78
C ALA A 199 -15.12 0.26 21.02
N ALA A 200 -14.04 1.04 21.10
CA ALA A 200 -13.93 2.33 20.45
C ALA A 200 -12.49 2.62 20.02
N VAL A 201 -12.35 3.44 18.97
CA VAL A 201 -11.11 4.04 18.50
C VAL A 201 -11.05 5.53 18.88
N PRO A 202 -9.87 6.18 18.86
CA PRO A 202 -9.76 7.60 19.18
C PRO A 202 -10.63 8.49 18.30
N VAL A 203 -11.15 9.56 18.87
CA VAL A 203 -11.81 10.65 18.15
C VAL A 203 -10.82 11.26 17.16
N GLY A 204 -11.29 11.58 15.95
CA GLY A 204 -10.46 12.12 14.87
C GLY A 204 -9.88 11.07 13.92
N TRP A 205 -10.00 9.76 14.22
CA TRP A 205 -9.59 8.71 13.29
C TRP A 205 -10.52 8.60 12.08
N ALA A 206 -11.83 8.73 12.31
CA ALA A 206 -12.82 8.69 11.25
C ALA A 206 -14.01 9.61 11.52
N VAL A 207 -14.75 9.86 10.46
CA VAL A 207 -16.08 10.48 10.48
C VAL A 207 -17.09 9.60 9.78
N ASP A 208 -18.36 9.75 10.13
CA ASP A 208 -19.47 9.11 9.44
C ASP A 208 -19.84 9.87 8.14
N LYS A 209 -20.87 9.37 7.44
CA LYS A 209 -21.38 9.98 6.20
C LYS A 209 -21.93 11.41 6.36
N THR A 210 -22.12 11.89 7.59
CA THR A 210 -22.57 13.27 7.89
C THR A 210 -21.42 14.17 8.32
N GLY A 211 -20.18 13.64 8.41
CA GLY A 211 -19.00 14.39 8.88
C GLY A 211 -18.82 14.40 10.40
N LYS A 212 -19.65 13.68 11.16
CA LYS A 212 -19.52 13.59 12.63
C LYS A 212 -18.47 12.54 13.02
N PRO A 213 -17.76 12.73 14.16
CA PRO A 213 -16.80 11.75 14.64
C PRO A 213 -17.38 10.34 14.75
N LEU A 214 -16.67 9.37 14.18
CA LEU A 214 -17.00 7.94 14.24
C LEU A 214 -15.95 7.20 15.05
N THR A 215 -16.34 6.68 16.21
CA THR A 215 -15.43 5.96 17.14
C THR A 215 -15.71 4.47 17.23
N ASP A 216 -16.86 4.00 16.75
CA ASP A 216 -17.17 2.56 16.71
C ASP A 216 -16.48 1.90 15.50
N PRO A 217 -15.49 1.00 15.73
CA PRO A 217 -14.76 0.37 14.62
C PRO A 217 -15.65 -0.54 13.76
N LYS A 218 -16.77 -1.07 14.27
CA LYS A 218 -17.69 -1.94 13.52
C LYS A 218 -18.42 -1.17 12.42
N ARG A 219 -18.67 0.13 12.63
CA ARG A 219 -19.39 0.99 11.68
C ARG A 219 -18.49 1.50 10.55
N PHE A 220 -17.15 1.50 10.75
CA PHE A 220 -16.21 2.10 9.80
C PHE A 220 -16.36 1.55 8.37
N ALA A 221 -16.48 0.23 8.20
CA ALA A 221 -16.59 -0.38 6.88
C ALA A 221 -17.79 0.13 6.08
N ALA A 222 -18.94 0.32 6.73
CA ALA A 222 -20.20 0.71 6.10
C ALA A 222 -20.32 2.22 5.82
N GLU A 223 -19.81 3.06 6.72
CA GLU A 223 -20.09 4.51 6.67
C GLU A 223 -18.90 5.41 7.05
N GLY A 224 -17.79 4.84 7.51
CA GLY A 224 -16.64 5.62 7.94
C GLY A 224 -15.83 6.19 6.78
N ALA A 225 -15.33 7.42 6.93
CA ALA A 225 -14.34 8.03 6.06
C ALA A 225 -13.20 8.61 6.90
N LEU A 226 -12.00 8.64 6.36
CA LEU A 226 -10.78 9.04 7.06
C LEU A 226 -10.47 10.52 6.77
N PRO A 227 -10.24 11.35 7.77
CA PRO A 227 -9.70 12.69 7.56
C PRO A 227 -8.33 12.62 6.88
N PRO A 228 -7.99 13.56 5.99
CA PRO A 228 -6.62 13.72 5.52
C PRO A 228 -5.68 14.08 6.67
N LEU A 229 -4.38 13.87 6.48
CA LEU A 229 -3.35 14.38 7.40
C LEU A 229 -3.53 15.89 7.58
N GLY A 230 -3.65 16.33 8.83
CA GLY A 230 -4.04 17.70 9.19
C GLY A 230 -5.52 17.85 9.56
N GLY A 231 -6.33 16.77 9.49
CA GLY A 231 -7.73 16.78 9.93
C GLY A 231 -8.72 17.19 8.84
N LEU A 232 -9.83 17.83 9.22
CA LEU A 232 -10.91 18.18 8.30
C LEU A 232 -10.96 19.66 7.93
N LEU A 233 -10.37 20.51 8.75
CA LEU A 233 -10.48 21.96 8.62
C LEU A 233 -9.26 22.55 7.91
N PRO A 234 -9.43 23.62 7.10
CA PRO A 234 -8.33 24.35 6.51
C PRO A 234 -7.31 24.83 7.54
N GLU A 235 -7.82 25.31 8.69
CA GLU A 235 -7.01 25.87 9.80
C GLU A 235 -6.09 24.81 10.42
N THR A 236 -6.46 23.54 10.39
CA THR A 236 -5.62 22.42 10.88
C THR A 236 -4.72 21.85 9.79
N GLY A 237 -4.83 22.32 8.55
CA GLY A 237 -3.99 21.90 7.43
C GLY A 237 -4.53 20.69 6.65
N ALA A 238 -5.83 20.45 6.63
CA ALA A 238 -6.49 19.39 5.85
C ALA A 238 -6.03 19.33 4.39
N TYR A 239 -5.80 20.48 3.76
CA TYR A 239 -5.31 20.61 2.38
C TYR A 239 -3.94 19.99 2.17
N LYS A 240 -3.09 19.88 3.21
CA LYS A 240 -1.74 19.29 3.11
C LYS A 240 -1.82 17.78 2.83
N GLY A 241 -2.56 17.04 3.67
CA GLY A 241 -2.74 15.61 3.48
C GLY A 241 -3.50 15.29 2.19
N PHE A 242 -4.52 16.08 1.84
CA PHE A 242 -5.22 15.95 0.57
C PHE A 242 -4.31 16.23 -0.62
N GLY A 243 -3.51 17.30 -0.58
CA GLY A 243 -2.53 17.64 -1.62
C GLY A 243 -1.49 16.53 -1.83
N LEU A 244 -0.97 15.95 -0.75
CA LEU A 244 -0.07 14.78 -0.81
C LEU A 244 -0.76 13.57 -1.48
N SER A 245 -2.03 13.31 -1.15
CA SER A 245 -2.80 12.24 -1.78
C SER A 245 -2.97 12.45 -3.28
N VAL A 246 -3.28 13.67 -3.70
CA VAL A 246 -3.39 14.02 -5.14
C VAL A 246 -2.05 13.86 -5.85
N MET A 247 -0.95 14.31 -5.24
CA MET A 247 0.41 14.12 -5.79
C MET A 247 0.70 12.63 -6.02
N VAL A 248 0.41 11.78 -5.04
CA VAL A 248 0.61 10.32 -5.18
C VAL A 248 -0.25 9.75 -6.31
N ASP A 249 -1.50 10.19 -6.46
CA ASP A 249 -2.38 9.73 -7.54
C ASP A 249 -1.83 10.14 -8.92
N ILE A 250 -1.32 11.36 -9.06
CA ILE A 250 -0.70 11.82 -10.30
C ILE A 250 0.51 10.93 -10.66
N LEU A 251 1.43 10.71 -9.71
CA LEU A 251 2.66 9.96 -9.94
C LEU A 251 2.39 8.46 -10.19
N CYS A 252 1.45 7.86 -9.47
CA CYS A 252 1.15 6.44 -9.58
C CYS A 252 0.18 6.13 -10.73
N SER A 253 -0.84 6.97 -10.95
CA SER A 253 -1.93 6.67 -11.88
C SER A 253 -1.81 7.42 -13.19
N ILE A 254 -1.78 8.77 -13.15
CA ILE A 254 -1.83 9.58 -14.37
C ILE A 254 -0.57 9.36 -15.22
N LEU A 255 0.62 9.40 -14.63
CA LEU A 255 1.87 9.15 -15.35
C LEU A 255 1.99 7.73 -15.89
N ALA A 256 1.33 6.75 -15.27
CA ALA A 256 1.29 5.38 -15.77
C ALA A 256 0.25 5.17 -16.90
N GLY A 257 -0.53 6.19 -17.25
CA GLY A 257 -1.65 6.07 -18.20
C GLY A 257 -2.77 5.18 -17.64
N SER A 258 -2.97 5.19 -16.33
CA SER A 258 -4.02 4.47 -15.63
C SER A 258 -5.15 5.39 -15.22
N VAL A 259 -6.23 4.79 -14.71
CA VAL A 259 -7.40 5.51 -14.19
C VAL A 259 -7.06 6.25 -12.91
N SER A 260 -7.41 7.52 -12.83
CA SER A 260 -7.33 8.28 -11.58
C SER A 260 -8.36 7.79 -10.56
N ILE A 261 -8.16 8.12 -9.28
CA ILE A 261 -9.13 7.76 -8.24
C ILE A 261 -10.52 8.32 -8.54
N SER A 262 -10.63 9.49 -9.16
CA SER A 262 -11.91 10.08 -9.54
C SER A 262 -12.68 9.22 -10.56
N GLU A 263 -11.98 8.58 -11.48
CA GLU A 263 -12.57 7.65 -12.45
C GLU A 263 -12.89 6.29 -11.82
N LEU A 264 -12.11 5.84 -10.82
CA LEU A 264 -12.44 4.65 -10.00
C LEU A 264 -13.78 4.80 -9.28
N LEU A 265 -14.29 6.02 -9.13
CA LEU A 265 -15.63 6.28 -8.56
C LEU A 265 -16.77 5.74 -9.42
N THR A 266 -16.54 5.60 -10.72
CA THR A 266 -17.57 5.25 -11.71
C THR A 266 -17.51 3.79 -12.17
N GLN A 267 -16.45 3.03 -11.80
CA GLN A 267 -16.21 1.67 -12.28
C GLN A 267 -16.11 0.66 -11.12
N PRO A 268 -17.10 -0.19 -10.90
CA PRO A 268 -17.19 -1.05 -9.71
C PRO A 268 -16.03 -2.06 -9.55
N ASN A 269 -15.40 -2.51 -10.63
CA ASN A 269 -14.36 -3.55 -10.57
C ASN A 269 -12.92 -3.00 -10.49
N THR A 270 -12.72 -1.70 -10.68
CA THR A 270 -11.38 -1.08 -10.64
C THR A 270 -10.94 -0.67 -9.22
N ALA A 271 -11.88 -0.63 -8.26
CA ALA A 271 -11.59 -0.30 -6.85
C ALA A 271 -10.61 -1.28 -6.14
N LEU A 272 -10.32 -2.43 -6.75
CA LEU A 272 -9.39 -3.43 -6.24
C LEU A 272 -7.98 -3.31 -6.83
N ARG A 273 -7.79 -2.47 -7.86
CA ARG A 273 -6.50 -2.20 -8.46
C ARG A 273 -5.74 -1.16 -7.64
N ALA A 274 -4.43 -1.26 -7.67
CA ALA A 274 -3.53 -0.24 -7.15
C ALA A 274 -2.47 0.08 -8.21
N ASN A 275 -2.09 1.34 -8.26
CA ASN A 275 -0.99 1.81 -9.09
C ASN A 275 0.15 2.25 -8.17
N HIS A 276 1.36 2.15 -8.65
CA HIS A 276 2.54 2.42 -7.84
C HIS A 276 3.52 3.34 -8.56
N PHE A 277 4.39 3.95 -7.79
CA PHE A 277 5.54 4.68 -8.26
C PHE A 277 6.73 4.34 -7.37
N PHE A 278 7.82 3.91 -7.99
CA PHE A 278 9.06 3.56 -7.31
C PHE A 278 10.20 4.42 -7.82
N GLY A 279 11.11 4.79 -6.92
CA GLY A 279 12.27 5.59 -7.26
C GLY A 279 13.48 5.24 -6.41
N ALA A 280 14.65 5.47 -6.96
CA ALA A 280 15.93 5.36 -6.30
C ALA A 280 16.91 6.42 -6.83
#